data_ef6e0b7f4a159ba526e9e7c46f0cc1f5
#
_entry.id   ef6e0b7f4a159ba526e9e7c46f0cc1f5
#
_cell.length_a   1.000
_cell.length_b   1.000
_cell.length_c   1.000
_cell.angle_alpha   90.00
_cell.angle_beta   90.00
_cell.angle_gamma   90.00
#
_symmetry.space_group_name_H-M   'P 1'
#
loop_
_entity.id
_entity.type
_entity.pdbx_description
1 polymer ?
#
loop_
_entity_poly.entity_id
_entity_poly.type
_entity_poly.pdbx_seq_one_letter_code
_entity_poly.pdbx_strand_id
1 'polypeptide(L)'
;MNGRIFGIMDHKDNFVSTLNNEEHDELINLYQAILTMQTPEELHSFFTDLCSVNELKAMLHRWQIVLRIDKGMSYEEIIKRLTPAEGVSKSTVSSTTISRVKNCYNNQDGGYRTALNRLKNKNLDI
;
A
#
# COMPACT_ATOMS: atom_id res chain seq x y z
N MET A 1 -3.24 -22.07 -17.09
CA MET A 1 -4.01 -21.42 -16.06
C MET A 1 -4.71 -20.22 -16.64
N ASN A 2 -5.93 -20.08 -16.37
CA ASN A 2 -6.64 -18.90 -16.82
C ASN A 2 -6.25 -17.73 -15.87
N GLY A 3 -6.24 -16.54 -16.36
CA GLY A 3 -5.81 -15.39 -15.60
C GLY A 3 -6.65 -15.05 -14.38
N ARG A 4 -7.58 -15.91 -14.02
CA ARG A 4 -8.38 -15.66 -12.84
C ARG A 4 -7.68 -16.19 -11.62
N ILE A 5 -7.35 -15.31 -10.75
CA ILE A 5 -6.83 -15.66 -9.45
C ILE A 5 -7.64 -14.90 -8.46
N PHE A 6 -8.47 -15.62 -7.71
CA PHE A 6 -9.08 -15.05 -6.56
C PHE A 6 -9.93 -13.86 -6.89
N GLY A 7 -10.05 -12.98 -5.94
CA GLY A 7 -10.77 -11.74 -6.06
C GLY A 7 -10.14 -10.69 -6.94
N ILE A 8 -8.92 -10.93 -7.43
CA ILE A 8 -8.27 -9.97 -8.31
C ILE A 8 -9.10 -9.70 -9.56
N MET A 9 -9.84 -10.71 -10.01
CA MET A 9 -10.63 -10.59 -11.23
C MET A 9 -12.02 -10.02 -10.98
N ASP A 10 -12.27 -9.49 -9.79
CA ASP A 10 -13.54 -8.86 -9.48
C ASP A 10 -13.76 -7.66 -10.39
N HIS A 11 -14.86 -7.65 -11.11
CA HIS A 11 -15.19 -6.57 -12.04
C HIS A 11 -15.42 -5.23 -11.34
N LYS A 12 -15.55 -5.22 -10.01
CA LYS A 12 -15.67 -3.99 -9.23
C LYS A 12 -14.34 -3.31 -8.99
N ASP A 13 -13.25 -4.00 -9.29
CA ASP A 13 -11.92 -3.44 -9.13
C ASP A 13 -11.61 -2.53 -10.30
N ASN A 14 -11.52 -1.24 -10.02
CA ASN A 14 -11.30 -0.24 -11.06
C ASN A 14 -9.97 -0.41 -11.79
N PHE A 15 -8.94 -0.86 -11.09
CA PHE A 15 -7.64 -1.08 -11.70
C PHE A 15 -7.68 -2.26 -12.65
N VAL A 16 -8.16 -3.40 -12.16
CA VAL A 16 -8.18 -4.62 -12.95
C VAL A 16 -9.04 -4.45 -14.21
N SER A 17 -10.12 -3.67 -14.11
CA SER A 17 -11.00 -3.45 -15.27
C SER A 17 -10.32 -2.69 -16.40
N THR A 18 -9.20 -2.01 -16.15
CA THR A 18 -8.45 -1.32 -17.20
C THR A 18 -7.49 -2.21 -17.96
N LEU A 19 -7.32 -3.45 -17.51
CA LEU A 19 -6.29 -4.34 -18.03
C LEU A 19 -6.85 -5.28 -19.12
N ASN A 20 -6.03 -5.53 -20.14
CA ASN A 20 -6.36 -6.60 -21.10
C ASN A 20 -5.90 -7.95 -20.53
N ASN A 21 -6.17 -9.03 -21.27
CA ASN A 21 -5.85 -10.39 -20.78
C ASN A 21 -4.36 -10.60 -20.54
N GLU A 22 -3.52 -10.08 -21.42
CA GLU A 22 -2.07 -10.21 -21.25
C GLU A 22 -1.61 -9.48 -19.99
N GLU A 23 -2.13 -8.27 -19.78
CA GLU A 23 -1.78 -7.50 -18.59
C GLU A 23 -2.26 -8.18 -17.31
N HIS A 24 -3.43 -8.85 -17.34
CA HIS A 24 -3.89 -9.62 -16.17
C HIS A 24 -2.88 -10.70 -15.80
N ASP A 25 -2.40 -11.44 -16.79
CA ASP A 25 -1.45 -12.52 -16.55
C ASP A 25 -0.13 -11.98 -16.02
N GLU A 26 0.30 -10.86 -16.57
CA GLU A 26 1.56 -10.23 -16.16
C GLU A 26 1.45 -9.59 -14.78
N LEU A 27 0.28 -9.07 -14.43
CA LEU A 27 0.05 -8.56 -13.07
C LEU A 27 0.19 -9.69 -12.05
N ILE A 28 -0.40 -10.84 -12.34
CA ILE A 28 -0.28 -12.00 -11.46
C ILE A 28 1.19 -12.42 -11.35
N ASN A 29 1.91 -12.41 -12.46
CA ASN A 29 3.33 -12.72 -12.47
C ASN A 29 4.12 -11.73 -11.59
N LEU A 30 3.79 -10.45 -11.67
CA LEU A 30 4.41 -9.44 -10.81
C LEU A 30 4.20 -9.77 -9.34
N TYR A 31 2.96 -10.08 -8.96
CA TYR A 31 2.66 -10.41 -7.57
C TYR A 31 3.41 -11.67 -7.12
N GLN A 32 3.51 -12.66 -8.00
CA GLN A 32 4.28 -13.87 -7.69
C GLN A 32 5.75 -13.54 -7.50
N ALA A 33 6.31 -12.65 -8.32
CA ALA A 33 7.69 -12.21 -8.17
C ALA A 33 7.91 -11.53 -6.82
N ILE A 34 6.99 -10.65 -6.42
CA ILE A 34 7.07 -10.00 -5.12
C ILE A 34 7.05 -11.04 -4.00
N LEU A 35 6.20 -12.05 -4.14
CA LEU A 35 6.06 -13.10 -3.13
C LEU A 35 7.29 -13.99 -3.01
N THR A 36 8.22 -13.97 -3.97
CA THR A 36 9.47 -14.71 -3.84
C THR A 36 10.50 -14.00 -2.96
N MET A 37 10.30 -12.72 -2.68
CA MET A 37 11.23 -11.98 -1.83
C MET A 37 11.10 -12.48 -0.39
N GLN A 38 12.22 -12.78 0.23
CA GLN A 38 12.24 -13.43 1.53
C GLN A 38 12.64 -12.52 2.69
N THR A 39 13.21 -11.36 2.37
CA THR A 39 13.65 -10.41 3.39
C THR A 39 13.26 -9.00 3.01
N PRO A 40 13.20 -8.08 3.99
CA PRO A 40 12.96 -6.67 3.67
C PRO A 40 14.03 -6.11 2.71
N GLU A 41 15.28 -6.59 2.83
CA GLU A 41 16.35 -6.13 1.96
C GLU A 41 16.12 -6.54 0.50
N GLU A 42 15.69 -7.77 0.29
CA GLU A 42 15.36 -8.24 -1.06
C GLU A 42 14.18 -7.48 -1.63
N LEU A 43 13.16 -7.28 -0.81
CA LEU A 43 11.98 -6.55 -1.23
C LEU A 43 12.33 -5.10 -1.59
N HIS A 44 13.19 -4.48 -0.78
CA HIS A 44 13.66 -3.13 -1.06
C HIS A 44 14.38 -3.05 -2.40
N SER A 45 15.27 -4.01 -2.68
CA SER A 45 15.98 -4.05 -3.96
C SER A 45 15.01 -4.17 -5.13
N PHE A 46 14.02 -5.04 -4.98
CA PHE A 46 13.03 -5.23 -6.04
C PHE A 46 12.24 -3.95 -6.30
N PHE A 47 11.76 -3.30 -5.24
CA PHE A 47 10.96 -2.09 -5.41
C PHE A 47 11.77 -0.89 -5.87
N THR A 48 13.06 -0.79 -5.50
CA THR A 48 13.89 0.29 -6.02
C THR A 48 14.16 0.14 -7.51
N ASP A 49 14.18 -1.09 -8.01
CA ASP A 49 14.26 -1.33 -9.46
C ASP A 49 12.92 -1.03 -10.16
N LEU A 50 11.83 -1.39 -9.52
CA LEU A 50 10.49 -1.31 -10.12
C LEU A 50 9.91 0.11 -10.10
N CYS A 51 10.18 0.86 -9.05
CA CYS A 51 9.50 2.14 -8.77
C CYS A 51 10.49 3.30 -8.76
N SER A 52 9.98 4.47 -9.10
CA SER A 52 10.74 5.70 -8.89
C SER A 52 10.77 6.06 -7.40
N VAL A 53 11.68 6.97 -7.04
CA VAL A 53 11.77 7.46 -5.66
C VAL A 53 10.43 8.05 -5.20
N ASN A 54 9.78 8.83 -6.07
CA ASN A 54 8.51 9.45 -5.72
C ASN A 54 7.40 8.42 -5.51
N GLU A 55 7.41 7.37 -6.32
CA GLU A 55 6.45 6.28 -6.14
C GLU A 55 6.66 5.54 -4.82
N LEU A 56 7.92 5.30 -4.47
CA LEU A 56 8.24 4.66 -3.19
C LEU A 56 7.82 5.54 -2.01
N LYS A 57 8.08 6.84 -2.10
CA LYS A 57 7.66 7.78 -1.04
C LYS A 57 6.15 7.80 -0.90
N ALA A 58 5.42 7.77 -2.02
CA ALA A 58 3.96 7.78 -1.97
C ALA A 58 3.44 6.52 -1.27
N MET A 59 4.02 5.36 -1.57
CA MET A 59 3.63 4.11 -0.91
C MET A 59 3.93 4.17 0.59
N LEU A 60 5.12 4.64 0.93
CA LEU A 60 5.51 4.78 2.33
C LEU A 60 4.55 5.70 3.09
N HIS A 61 4.22 6.85 2.51
CA HIS A 61 3.32 7.80 3.17
C HIS A 61 1.94 7.19 3.42
N ARG A 62 1.42 6.44 2.46
CA ARG A 62 0.12 5.79 2.64
C ARG A 62 0.18 4.75 3.76
N TRP A 63 1.24 3.99 3.83
CA TRP A 63 1.42 3.02 4.90
C TRP A 63 1.56 3.70 6.27
N GLN A 64 2.30 4.80 6.31
CA GLN A 64 2.39 5.59 7.53
C GLN A 64 1.02 6.07 8.02
N ILE A 65 0.17 6.47 7.08
CA ILE A 65 -1.20 6.88 7.41
C ILE A 65 -1.97 5.70 8.00
N VAL A 66 -1.87 4.53 7.39
CA VAL A 66 -2.52 3.32 7.89
C VAL A 66 -2.13 3.06 9.35
N LEU A 67 -0.83 3.13 9.63
CA LEU A 67 -0.33 2.87 10.98
C LEU A 67 -0.88 3.86 12.00
N ARG A 68 -0.99 5.14 11.62
CA ARG A 68 -1.51 6.16 12.51
C ARG A 68 -3.02 6.04 12.72
N ILE A 69 -3.76 5.74 11.67
CA ILE A 69 -5.20 5.48 11.80
C ILE A 69 -5.43 4.29 12.73
N ASP A 70 -4.64 3.25 12.58
CA ASP A 70 -4.76 2.05 13.40
C ASP A 70 -4.47 2.35 14.87
N LYS A 71 -3.67 3.38 15.15
CA LYS A 71 -3.38 3.83 16.51
C LYS A 71 -4.40 4.83 17.04
N GLY A 72 -5.42 5.16 16.26
CA GLY A 72 -6.49 6.05 16.69
C GLY A 72 -6.19 7.53 16.53
N MET A 73 -5.18 7.90 15.76
CA MET A 73 -4.87 9.31 15.55
C MET A 73 -5.94 10.00 14.70
N SER A 74 -6.21 11.26 15.01
CA SER A 74 -7.10 12.09 14.22
C SER A 74 -6.43 12.52 12.92
N TYR A 75 -7.23 13.03 11.97
CA TYR A 75 -6.70 13.56 10.72
C TYR A 75 -5.68 14.68 11.00
N GLU A 76 -6.01 15.57 11.91
CA GLU A 76 -5.13 16.71 12.24
C GLU A 76 -3.79 16.22 12.77
N GLU A 77 -3.81 15.23 13.66
CA GLU A 77 -2.59 14.66 14.21
C GLU A 77 -1.75 13.99 13.13
N ILE A 78 -2.39 13.29 12.21
CA ILE A 78 -1.69 12.62 11.13
C ILE A 78 -1.02 13.64 10.21
N ILE A 79 -1.77 14.69 9.83
CA ILE A 79 -1.22 15.74 8.97
C ILE A 79 -0.02 16.39 9.66
N LYS A 80 -0.14 16.70 10.93
CA LYS A 80 0.93 17.34 11.68
C LYS A 80 2.18 16.47 11.76
N ARG A 81 1.99 15.16 11.97
CA ARG A 81 3.10 14.21 12.08
C ARG A 81 3.83 13.98 10.77
N LEU A 82 3.09 13.96 9.67
CA LEU A 82 3.64 13.61 8.36
C LEU A 82 3.96 14.81 7.49
N THR A 83 3.70 16.03 7.98
CA THR A 83 4.12 17.23 7.28
C THR A 83 5.57 17.51 7.63
N PRO A 84 6.44 17.70 6.62
CA PRO A 84 7.85 17.99 6.89
C PRO A 84 8.03 19.27 7.69
N ALA A 85 9.12 19.32 8.44
CA ALA A 85 9.48 20.54 9.14
C ALA A 85 9.70 21.67 8.14
N GLU A 86 9.51 22.91 8.61
CA GLU A 86 9.68 24.08 7.77
C GLU A 86 11.05 24.08 7.12
N GLY A 87 11.08 24.34 5.81
CA GLY A 87 12.32 24.36 5.05
C GLY A 87 12.76 23.02 4.49
N VAL A 88 12.04 21.96 4.79
CA VAL A 88 12.31 20.63 4.26
C VAL A 88 11.36 20.37 3.08
N SER A 89 11.46 19.19 2.48
CA SER A 89 10.66 18.80 1.33
C SER A 89 9.23 19.30 1.38
N LYS A 90 8.71 19.73 0.24
CA LYS A 90 7.35 20.24 0.11
C LYS A 90 6.29 19.14 0.10
N SER A 91 6.70 17.91 0.21
CA SER A 91 5.78 16.79 0.19
C SER A 91 4.92 16.81 1.45
N THR A 92 3.65 17.13 1.30
CA THR A 92 2.69 17.20 2.40
C THR A 92 1.60 16.17 2.15
N VAL A 93 1.26 15.42 3.20
CA VAL A 93 0.14 14.49 3.11
C VAL A 93 -1.14 15.30 3.17
N SER A 94 -1.96 15.19 2.14
CA SER A 94 -3.22 15.92 2.06
C SER A 94 -4.33 15.18 2.82
N SER A 95 -5.35 15.95 3.20
CA SER A 95 -6.54 15.36 3.83
C SER A 95 -7.26 14.41 2.86
N THR A 96 -7.20 14.69 1.57
CA THR A 96 -7.77 13.81 0.55
C THR A 96 -7.09 12.43 0.57
N THR A 97 -5.76 12.42 0.66
CA THR A 97 -5.01 11.17 0.75
C THR A 97 -5.39 10.41 2.02
N ILE A 98 -5.49 11.11 3.15
CA ILE A 98 -5.86 10.48 4.42
C ILE A 98 -7.26 9.88 4.33
N SER A 99 -8.22 10.60 3.76
CA SER A 99 -9.58 10.10 3.60
C SER A 99 -9.62 8.84 2.74
N ARG A 100 -8.87 8.85 1.65
CA ARG A 100 -8.80 7.69 0.77
C ARG A 100 -8.22 6.48 1.48
N VAL A 101 -7.12 6.68 2.19
CA VAL A 101 -6.49 5.60 2.94
C VAL A 101 -7.43 5.07 4.02
N LYS A 102 -8.14 5.96 4.71
CA LYS A 102 -9.08 5.55 5.74
C LYS A 102 -10.22 4.72 5.17
N ASN A 103 -10.72 5.09 4.00
CA ASN A 103 -11.78 4.30 3.35
C ASN A 103 -11.30 2.88 3.05
N CYS A 104 -10.07 2.74 2.57
CA CYS A 104 -9.50 1.42 2.33
C CYS A 104 -9.25 0.68 3.65
N TYR A 105 -8.79 1.38 4.68
CA TYR A 105 -8.57 0.80 5.99
C TYR A 105 -9.88 0.27 6.60
N ASN A 106 -10.99 0.94 6.35
CA ASN A 106 -12.28 0.51 6.90
C ASN A 106 -12.81 -0.77 6.27
N ASN A 107 -12.26 -1.18 5.13
CA ASN A 107 -12.63 -2.45 4.53
C ASN A 107 -11.94 -3.59 5.28
N GLN A 108 -12.72 -4.34 6.05
CA GLN A 108 -12.20 -5.42 6.89
C GLN A 108 -11.50 -6.52 6.10
N ASP A 109 -11.87 -6.69 4.85
CA ASP A 109 -11.28 -7.72 3.97
C ASP A 109 -10.22 -7.15 3.05
N GLY A 110 -9.84 -5.90 3.24
CA GLY A 110 -8.87 -5.23 2.39
C GLY A 110 -7.43 -5.58 2.75
N GLY A 111 -6.51 -5.18 1.85
CA GLY A 111 -5.10 -5.47 2.00
C GLY A 111 -4.47 -4.84 3.24
N TYR A 112 -4.86 -3.63 3.59
CA TYR A 112 -4.31 -2.98 4.78
C TYR A 112 -4.63 -3.78 6.04
N ARG A 113 -5.88 -4.22 6.18
CA ARG A 113 -6.29 -5.00 7.35
C ARG A 113 -5.61 -6.35 7.39
N THR A 114 -5.48 -7.00 6.24
CA THR A 114 -4.78 -8.26 6.15
C THR A 114 -3.34 -8.12 6.63
N ALA A 115 -2.64 -7.07 6.14
CA ALA A 115 -1.25 -6.84 6.52
C ALA A 115 -1.13 -6.55 8.02
N LEU A 116 -1.98 -5.67 8.54
CA LEU A 116 -1.95 -5.32 9.96
C LEU A 116 -2.18 -6.54 10.84
N ASN A 117 -3.18 -7.35 10.51
CA ASN A 117 -3.49 -8.54 11.29
C ASN A 117 -2.33 -9.52 11.31
N ARG A 118 -1.70 -9.71 10.17
CA ARG A 118 -0.56 -10.63 10.06
C ARG A 118 0.66 -10.13 10.82
N LEU A 119 0.93 -8.81 10.75
CA LEU A 119 2.03 -8.23 11.51
C LEU A 119 1.81 -8.40 13.01
N LYS A 120 0.60 -8.15 13.48
CA LYS A 120 0.27 -8.29 14.90
C LYS A 120 0.38 -9.74 15.35
N ASN A 121 -0.06 -10.68 14.51
CA ASN A 121 0.02 -12.10 14.82
C ASN A 121 1.47 -12.59 14.92
N LYS A 122 2.39 -11.92 14.22
CA LYS A 122 3.81 -12.26 14.29
C LYS A 122 4.54 -11.51 15.39
N ASN A 123 3.82 -10.71 16.18
CA ASN A 123 4.39 -9.86 17.23
C ASN A 123 5.44 -8.89 16.70
N LEU A 124 5.25 -8.41 15.48
CA LEU A 124 6.14 -7.42 14.89
C LEU A 124 5.68 -6.02 15.28
N ASP A 125 6.64 -5.16 15.57
CA ASP A 125 6.37 -3.77 15.87
C ASP A 125 5.87 -3.04 14.64
N ILE A 126 4.80 -2.29 14.83
CA ILE A 126 4.25 -1.45 13.79
C ILE A 126 3.77 -0.12 14.37
#